data_f987a5f36a878760038727a920ff8bc4
#
_entry.id   f987a5f36a878760038727a920ff8bc4
#
_cell.length_a   1.000
_cell.length_b   1.000
_cell.length_c   1.000
_cell.angle_alpha   90.00
_cell.angle_beta   90.00
_cell.angle_gamma   90.00
#
_symmetry.space_group_name_H-M   'P 1'
#
loop_
_entity.id
_entity.type
_entity.pdbx_description
1 polymer ?
#
loop_
_entity_poly.entity_id
_entity_poly.type
_entity_poly.pdbx_seq_one_letter_code
_entity_poly.pdbx_strand_id
1 'polypeptide(L)'
;MLASTIIFNLRKLFYTVLLVSLSYPRTFFVSQDGDNSNPGTIQLPLLTIQAAADSMQSGDTCYIRQGIYHEKITISDQSGTDALPMVFSGYQGERVVIDGTKPINSMWLYQSGNIWKTKLDFDVWQLFVDWEEMVMARWPNAKFSDGSVWDKENHWAHGSIDDDPLAYGNGNMIDKPHNGTNLAESGLDITGAIAVLNVGSFKTWTRKVLSHSGNEFTYDPVPSWKTKHHDYFL
;
A
#
# COMPACT_ATOMS: atom_id res chain seq x y z
N MET A 1 -11.19 -76.53 52.07
CA MET A 1 -12.23 -75.64 51.55
C MET A 1 -11.54 -74.35 51.06
N LEU A 2 -11.24 -74.28 49.76
CA LEU A 2 -10.56 -73.15 49.14
C LEU A 2 -11.63 -72.20 48.56
N ALA A 3 -11.72 -70.99 49.09
CA ALA A 3 -12.55 -69.92 48.52
C ALA A 3 -11.80 -69.21 47.41
N SER A 4 -12.28 -69.36 46.16
CA SER A 4 -11.75 -68.68 45.01
C SER A 4 -12.28 -67.23 45.00
N THR A 5 -11.38 -66.26 45.24
CA THR A 5 -11.68 -64.81 45.06
C THR A 5 -11.53 -64.47 43.62
N ILE A 6 -12.62 -64.22 42.92
CA ILE A 6 -12.63 -63.73 41.56
C ILE A 6 -12.40 -62.21 41.64
N ILE A 7 -11.20 -61.75 41.23
CA ILE A 7 -10.89 -60.32 41.08
C ILE A 7 -11.39 -59.90 39.71
N PHE A 8 -12.49 -59.13 39.70
CA PHE A 8 -12.96 -58.45 38.50
C PHE A 8 -12.12 -57.20 38.26
N ASN A 9 -11.15 -57.29 37.32
CA ASN A 9 -10.44 -56.12 36.81
C ASN A 9 -11.38 -55.26 35.94
N LEU A 10 -11.92 -54.22 36.50
CA LEU A 10 -12.64 -53.17 35.74
C LEU A 10 -11.59 -52.36 34.98
N ARG A 11 -11.28 -52.76 33.77
CA ARG A 11 -10.56 -51.91 32.80
C ARG A 11 -11.49 -50.75 32.50
N LYS A 12 -11.15 -49.57 32.99
CA LYS A 12 -11.77 -48.29 32.57
C LYS A 12 -11.52 -48.14 31.09
N LEU A 13 -12.52 -48.41 30.28
CA LEU A 13 -12.56 -48.14 28.88
C LEU A 13 -12.74 -46.62 28.71
N PHE A 14 -11.64 -45.88 28.57
CA PHE A 14 -11.68 -44.47 28.17
C PHE A 14 -12.10 -44.41 26.70
N TYR A 15 -13.37 -44.17 26.46
CA TYR A 15 -13.83 -43.74 25.15
C TYR A 15 -13.35 -42.30 24.94
N THR A 16 -12.28 -42.12 24.21
CA THR A 16 -11.96 -40.82 23.66
C THR A 16 -12.99 -40.54 22.56
N VAL A 17 -14.01 -39.79 22.89
CA VAL A 17 -14.96 -39.28 21.89
C VAL A 17 -14.17 -38.23 21.09
N LEU A 18 -13.69 -38.59 19.90
CA LEU A 18 -13.16 -37.67 18.92
C LEU A 18 -14.36 -36.87 18.39
N LEU A 19 -14.60 -35.69 18.99
CA LEU A 19 -15.52 -34.68 18.44
C LEU A 19 -14.92 -34.17 17.16
N VAL A 20 -15.17 -34.83 16.04
CA VAL A 20 -14.99 -34.25 14.73
C VAL A 20 -16.08 -33.17 14.59
N SER A 21 -15.71 -31.93 14.81
CA SER A 21 -16.57 -30.82 14.48
C SER A 21 -16.72 -30.79 12.95
N LEU A 22 -17.83 -31.31 12.46
CA LEU A 22 -18.23 -31.09 11.06
C LEU A 22 -18.53 -29.60 10.92
N SER A 23 -17.55 -28.85 10.48
CA SER A 23 -17.75 -27.44 10.11
C SER A 23 -18.51 -27.44 8.79
N TYR A 24 -19.78 -27.08 8.83
CA TYR A 24 -20.55 -26.82 7.62
C TYR A 24 -20.13 -25.47 7.04
N PRO A 25 -20.02 -25.33 5.70
CA PRO A 25 -19.77 -24.04 5.06
C PRO A 25 -20.78 -23.01 5.53
N ARG A 26 -20.28 -21.87 5.98
CA ARG A 26 -21.09 -20.73 6.45
C ARG A 26 -21.14 -19.65 5.38
N THR A 27 -22.17 -18.84 5.45
CA THR A 27 -22.31 -17.65 4.61
C THR A 27 -22.27 -16.42 5.50
N PHE A 28 -21.35 -15.51 5.18
CA PHE A 28 -21.22 -14.21 5.81
C PHE A 28 -21.71 -13.12 4.87
N PHE A 29 -22.23 -12.05 5.44
CA PHE A 29 -22.63 -10.84 4.74
C PHE A 29 -21.88 -9.65 5.32
N VAL A 30 -21.38 -8.80 4.44
CA VAL A 30 -20.73 -7.53 4.78
C VAL A 30 -21.52 -6.39 4.17
N SER A 31 -21.79 -5.35 4.94
CA SER A 31 -22.47 -4.13 4.49
C SER A 31 -21.88 -2.91 5.17
N GLN A 32 -21.89 -1.76 4.50
CA GLN A 32 -21.48 -0.48 5.09
C GLN A 32 -22.39 -0.04 6.26
N ASP A 33 -23.61 -0.57 6.33
CA ASP A 33 -24.54 -0.36 7.44
C ASP A 33 -24.42 -1.44 8.53
N GLY A 34 -23.39 -2.30 8.43
CA GLY A 34 -23.15 -3.39 9.36
C GLY A 34 -22.40 -2.98 10.61
N ASP A 35 -22.15 -3.97 11.46
CA ASP A 35 -21.33 -3.83 12.67
C ASP A 35 -20.48 -5.09 12.85
N ASN A 36 -19.18 -4.95 13.16
CA ASN A 36 -18.28 -6.09 13.33
C ASN A 36 -18.59 -6.94 14.59
N SER A 37 -19.47 -6.49 15.46
CA SER A 37 -20.03 -7.29 16.56
C SER A 37 -21.20 -8.20 16.15
N ASN A 38 -21.71 -8.01 14.93
CA ASN A 38 -22.79 -8.82 14.38
C ASN A 38 -22.33 -10.23 13.99
N PRO A 39 -23.25 -11.20 13.89
CA PRO A 39 -22.92 -12.57 13.49
C PRO A 39 -22.59 -12.73 11.98
N GLY A 40 -22.73 -11.70 11.17
CA GLY A 40 -22.50 -11.75 9.73
C GLY A 40 -23.65 -12.34 8.92
N THR A 41 -24.87 -12.36 9.45
CA THR A 41 -26.08 -12.77 8.68
C THR A 41 -26.53 -11.64 7.76
N ILE A 42 -27.43 -11.94 6.80
CA ILE A 42 -27.98 -10.92 5.91
C ILE A 42 -28.73 -9.81 6.62
N GLN A 43 -29.37 -10.11 7.77
CA GLN A 43 -30.10 -9.14 8.60
C GLN A 43 -29.19 -8.38 9.57
N LEU A 44 -28.08 -8.99 9.98
CA LEU A 44 -27.08 -8.44 10.89
C LEU A 44 -25.69 -8.66 10.28
N PRO A 45 -25.35 -7.88 9.23
CA PRO A 45 -24.09 -8.04 8.50
C PRO A 45 -22.91 -7.50 9.31
N LEU A 46 -21.72 -7.96 8.98
CA LEU A 46 -20.47 -7.35 9.41
C LEU A 46 -20.27 -6.01 8.70
N LEU A 47 -19.50 -5.11 9.32
CA LEU A 47 -19.17 -3.82 8.74
C LEU A 47 -18.03 -3.91 7.73
N THR A 48 -17.02 -4.75 7.98
CA THR A 48 -15.80 -4.81 7.19
C THR A 48 -15.57 -6.17 6.57
N ILE A 49 -14.95 -6.16 5.39
CA ILE A 49 -14.54 -7.40 4.69
C ILE A 49 -13.46 -8.12 5.50
N GLN A 50 -12.57 -7.37 6.18
CA GLN A 50 -11.56 -7.96 7.05
C GLN A 50 -12.17 -8.76 8.18
N ALA A 51 -13.24 -8.27 8.84
CA ALA A 51 -13.90 -9.01 9.92
C ALA A 51 -14.53 -10.32 9.42
N ALA A 52 -15.07 -10.33 8.19
CA ALA A 52 -15.50 -11.56 7.56
C ALA A 52 -14.32 -12.49 7.30
N ALA A 53 -13.24 -11.99 6.70
CA ALA A 53 -12.05 -12.77 6.42
C ALA A 53 -11.48 -13.44 7.67
N ASP A 54 -11.41 -12.71 8.78
CA ASP A 54 -10.91 -13.22 10.07
C ASP A 54 -11.82 -14.33 10.68
N SER A 55 -13.10 -14.33 10.30
CA SER A 55 -14.10 -15.27 10.81
C SER A 55 -14.32 -16.51 9.94
N MET A 56 -13.91 -16.44 8.67
CA MET A 56 -14.15 -17.48 7.67
C MET A 56 -13.21 -18.67 7.83
N GLN A 57 -13.70 -19.82 7.39
CA GLN A 57 -12.97 -21.08 7.32
C GLN A 57 -13.09 -21.67 5.92
N SER A 58 -12.36 -22.74 5.66
CA SER A 58 -12.42 -23.47 4.39
C SER A 58 -13.88 -23.85 4.04
N GLY A 59 -14.30 -23.48 2.84
CA GLY A 59 -15.65 -23.69 2.31
C GLY A 59 -16.62 -22.52 2.56
N ASP A 60 -16.27 -21.55 3.41
CA ASP A 60 -17.14 -20.42 3.71
C ASP A 60 -17.23 -19.42 2.54
N THR A 61 -18.37 -18.75 2.44
CA THR A 61 -18.63 -17.71 1.43
C THR A 61 -18.95 -16.38 2.11
N CYS A 62 -18.32 -15.31 1.68
CA CYS A 62 -18.63 -13.94 2.06
C CYS A 62 -19.31 -13.20 0.91
N TYR A 63 -20.54 -12.76 1.10
CA TYR A 63 -21.23 -11.85 0.19
C TYR A 63 -21.08 -10.41 0.66
N ILE A 64 -20.54 -9.58 -0.21
CA ILE A 64 -20.29 -8.16 0.04
C ILE A 64 -21.41 -7.36 -0.63
N ARG A 65 -22.12 -6.55 0.15
CA ARG A 65 -23.20 -5.68 -0.32
C ARG A 65 -22.61 -4.47 -1.05
N GLN A 66 -23.45 -3.79 -1.82
CA GLN A 66 -23.03 -2.60 -2.56
C GLN A 66 -22.35 -1.55 -1.67
N GLY A 67 -21.31 -0.92 -2.20
CA GLY A 67 -20.59 0.14 -1.51
C GLY A 67 -19.14 0.26 -1.93
N ILE A 68 -18.46 1.26 -1.37
CA ILE A 68 -17.01 1.47 -1.53
C ILE A 68 -16.37 1.17 -0.18
N TYR A 69 -15.56 0.14 -0.15
CA TYR A 69 -14.88 -0.34 1.05
C TYR A 69 -13.42 0.11 1.02
N HIS A 70 -13.07 1.07 1.85
CA HIS A 70 -11.70 1.56 1.99
C HIS A 70 -10.93 0.64 2.96
N GLU A 71 -10.53 -0.51 2.45
CA GLU A 71 -9.90 -1.56 3.27
C GLU A 71 -8.68 -2.16 2.58
N LYS A 72 -7.70 -2.50 3.40
CA LYS A 72 -6.64 -3.45 3.06
C LYS A 72 -7.01 -4.80 3.68
N ILE A 73 -7.43 -5.75 2.88
CA ILE A 73 -7.79 -7.08 3.35
C ILE A 73 -6.52 -7.94 3.38
N THR A 74 -6.24 -8.54 4.54
CA THR A 74 -5.13 -9.47 4.72
C THR A 74 -5.70 -10.82 5.13
N ILE A 75 -5.41 -11.86 4.35
CA ILE A 75 -5.77 -13.25 4.67
C ILE A 75 -4.47 -13.94 5.09
N SER A 76 -4.35 -14.25 6.37
CA SER A 76 -3.20 -14.96 6.95
C SER A 76 -3.69 -16.17 7.71
N ASP A 77 -2.91 -17.26 7.64
CA ASP A 77 -3.15 -18.51 8.40
C ASP A 77 -4.50 -19.21 8.14
N GLN A 78 -5.27 -18.70 7.19
CA GLN A 78 -6.54 -19.26 6.75
C GLN A 78 -6.50 -19.49 5.26
N SER A 79 -6.85 -20.65 4.82
CA SER A 79 -6.93 -20.98 3.40
C SER A 79 -8.09 -21.95 3.14
N GLY A 80 -8.68 -21.81 1.95
CA GLY A 80 -9.54 -22.85 1.41
C GLY A 80 -8.71 -24.01 0.86
N THR A 81 -9.39 -25.05 0.47
CA THR A 81 -8.84 -26.13 -0.34
C THR A 81 -9.50 -26.12 -1.72
N ASP A 82 -8.96 -26.87 -2.67
CA ASP A 82 -9.58 -26.99 -4.00
C ASP A 82 -11.03 -27.51 -3.93
N ALA A 83 -11.34 -28.37 -2.96
CA ALA A 83 -12.67 -28.91 -2.75
C ALA A 83 -13.57 -27.97 -1.92
N LEU A 84 -12.99 -27.11 -1.08
CA LEU A 84 -13.68 -26.21 -0.17
C LEU A 84 -12.98 -24.83 -0.20
N PRO A 85 -13.10 -24.07 -1.30
CA PRO A 85 -12.50 -22.75 -1.38
C PRO A 85 -13.20 -21.77 -0.42
N MET A 86 -12.45 -20.77 0.07
CA MET A 86 -13.04 -19.57 0.65
C MET A 86 -13.42 -18.62 -0.49
N VAL A 87 -14.66 -18.14 -0.47
CA VAL A 87 -15.20 -17.33 -1.57
C VAL A 87 -15.57 -15.94 -1.08
N PHE A 88 -15.09 -14.90 -1.76
CA PHE A 88 -15.57 -13.52 -1.61
C PHE A 88 -16.26 -13.11 -2.90
N SER A 89 -17.48 -12.62 -2.81
CA SER A 89 -18.29 -12.27 -3.97
C SER A 89 -19.18 -11.06 -3.70
N GLY A 90 -19.40 -10.23 -4.69
CA GLY A 90 -20.48 -9.23 -4.65
C GLY A 90 -21.85 -9.92 -4.57
N TYR A 91 -22.75 -9.35 -3.79
CA TYR A 91 -24.09 -9.93 -3.60
C TYR A 91 -24.98 -9.62 -4.81
N GLN A 92 -25.50 -10.68 -5.45
CA GLN A 92 -26.57 -10.62 -6.48
C GLN A 92 -26.44 -9.49 -7.53
N GLY A 93 -25.24 -9.24 -8.04
CA GLY A 93 -25.00 -8.21 -9.05
C GLY A 93 -24.91 -6.78 -8.50
N GLU A 94 -24.87 -6.61 -7.19
CA GLU A 94 -24.59 -5.33 -6.56
C GLU A 94 -23.17 -4.84 -6.90
N ARG A 95 -23.00 -3.54 -7.08
CA ARG A 95 -21.69 -2.95 -7.36
C ARG A 95 -20.88 -2.81 -6.08
N VAL A 96 -19.81 -3.56 -5.98
CA VAL A 96 -18.85 -3.51 -4.89
C VAL A 96 -17.53 -2.96 -5.41
N VAL A 97 -16.98 -1.99 -4.69
CA VAL A 97 -15.64 -1.44 -4.95
C VAL A 97 -14.80 -1.63 -3.70
N ILE A 98 -13.68 -2.31 -3.83
CA ILE A 98 -12.67 -2.38 -2.77
C ILE A 98 -11.61 -1.37 -3.15
N ASP A 99 -11.46 -0.35 -2.33
CA ASP A 99 -10.57 0.78 -2.55
C ASP A 99 -9.47 0.78 -1.49
N GLY A 100 -8.23 0.60 -1.92
CA GLY A 100 -7.05 0.60 -1.06
C GLY A 100 -6.61 2.00 -0.61
N THR A 101 -7.32 3.06 -1.00
CA THR A 101 -6.99 4.43 -0.61
C THR A 101 -7.52 4.77 0.78
N LYS A 102 -6.91 5.78 1.41
CA LYS A 102 -7.39 6.40 2.64
C LYS A 102 -8.10 7.70 2.31
N PRO A 103 -9.41 7.85 2.61
CA PRO A 103 -10.12 9.09 2.36
C PRO A 103 -9.52 10.26 3.15
N ILE A 104 -9.39 11.41 2.50
CA ILE A 104 -8.98 12.66 3.15
C ILE A 104 -10.25 13.39 3.58
N ASN A 105 -10.63 13.24 4.85
CA ASN A 105 -11.82 13.86 5.43
C ASN A 105 -11.50 15.20 6.12
N SER A 106 -10.25 15.69 6.03
CA SER A 106 -9.84 16.96 6.62
C SER A 106 -10.45 18.13 5.86
N MET A 107 -10.70 19.26 6.56
CA MET A 107 -11.19 20.46 5.93
C MET A 107 -10.17 21.03 4.95
N TRP A 108 -10.60 21.27 3.73
CA TRP A 108 -9.83 21.95 2.71
C TRP A 108 -10.00 23.46 2.82
N LEU A 109 -8.89 24.17 2.86
CA LEU A 109 -8.87 25.64 2.95
C LEU A 109 -8.46 26.20 1.59
N TYR A 110 -9.25 27.17 1.12
CA TYR A 110 -8.90 27.93 -0.07
C TYR A 110 -7.62 28.76 0.17
N GLN A 111 -6.68 28.68 -0.73
CA GLN A 111 -5.42 29.43 -0.66
C GLN A 111 -5.43 30.64 -1.63
N SER A 112 -5.53 30.36 -2.94
CA SER A 112 -5.59 31.37 -3.99
C SER A 112 -5.86 30.72 -5.35
N GLY A 113 -6.47 31.41 -6.30
CA GLY A 113 -6.73 30.86 -7.65
C GLY A 113 -7.49 29.53 -7.57
N ASN A 114 -6.91 28.45 -8.06
CA ASN A 114 -7.47 27.10 -7.97
C ASN A 114 -6.74 26.23 -6.92
N ILE A 115 -6.03 26.85 -5.99
CA ILE A 115 -5.22 26.13 -5.01
C ILE A 115 -6.00 25.98 -3.71
N TRP A 116 -6.16 24.74 -3.29
CA TRP A 116 -6.72 24.35 -2.01
C TRP A 116 -5.67 23.60 -1.20
N LYS A 117 -5.68 23.74 0.09
CA LYS A 117 -4.75 23.07 1.00
C LYS A 117 -5.47 22.45 2.17
N THR A 118 -4.95 21.33 2.62
CA THR A 118 -5.33 20.70 3.88
C THR A 118 -4.09 20.21 4.60
N LYS A 119 -4.20 20.04 5.92
CA LYS A 119 -3.13 19.47 6.72
C LYS A 119 -3.38 17.98 6.88
N LEU A 120 -2.35 17.19 6.64
CA LEU A 120 -2.33 15.74 6.87
C LEU A 120 -1.36 15.43 8.01
N ASP A 121 -1.61 14.36 8.73
CA ASP A 121 -0.78 13.81 9.80
C ASP A 121 0.01 12.56 9.34
N PHE A 122 0.01 12.30 8.05
CA PHE A 122 0.70 11.18 7.41
C PHE A 122 1.29 11.60 6.07
N ASP A 123 2.30 10.85 5.62
CA ASP A 123 2.92 11.08 4.31
C ASP A 123 2.01 10.55 3.18
N VAL A 124 1.90 11.34 2.11
CA VAL A 124 1.14 10.99 0.91
C VAL A 124 2.11 10.69 -0.23
N TRP A 125 2.00 9.49 -0.78
CA TRP A 125 2.79 9.05 -1.93
C TRP A 125 1.99 9.03 -3.23
N GLN A 126 0.68 8.93 -3.12
CA GLN A 126 -0.26 8.98 -4.22
C GLN A 126 -1.49 9.75 -3.77
N LEU A 127 -1.99 10.63 -4.60
CA LEU A 127 -3.24 11.36 -4.38
C LEU A 127 -4.17 11.05 -5.54
N PHE A 128 -5.41 10.68 -5.23
CA PHE A 128 -6.47 10.50 -6.20
C PHE A 128 -7.55 11.55 -5.98
N VAL A 129 -7.98 12.18 -7.07
CA VAL A 129 -9.11 13.11 -7.09
C VAL A 129 -10.09 12.61 -8.14
N ASP A 130 -11.33 12.35 -7.74
CA ASP A 130 -12.37 11.83 -8.64
C ASP A 130 -11.93 10.56 -9.39
N TRP A 131 -11.21 9.65 -8.70
CA TRP A 131 -10.65 8.39 -9.23
C TRP A 131 -9.48 8.55 -10.19
N GLU A 132 -9.00 9.75 -10.43
CA GLU A 132 -7.81 10.01 -11.23
C GLU A 132 -6.59 10.23 -10.34
N GLU A 133 -5.49 9.53 -10.66
CA GLU A 133 -4.22 9.73 -9.98
C GLU A 133 -3.64 11.08 -10.36
N MET A 134 -3.34 11.87 -9.34
CA MET A 134 -2.69 13.18 -9.51
C MET A 134 -1.17 13.01 -9.52
N VAL A 135 -0.51 13.71 -10.41
CA VAL A 135 0.95 13.83 -10.36
C VAL A 135 1.31 14.62 -9.11
N MET A 136 2.18 14.07 -8.28
CA MET A 136 2.77 14.82 -7.17
C MET A 136 3.47 16.07 -7.69
N ALA A 137 3.40 17.16 -6.93
CA ALA A 137 4.19 18.34 -7.24
C ALA A 137 5.66 17.92 -7.38
N ARG A 138 6.26 18.20 -8.53
CA ARG A 138 7.63 17.83 -8.83
C ARG A 138 8.33 18.91 -9.64
N TRP A 139 9.63 18.91 -9.52
CA TRP A 139 10.49 19.68 -10.41
C TRP A 139 11.53 18.73 -11.06
N PRO A 140 11.72 18.74 -12.37
CA PRO A 140 10.93 19.47 -13.38
C PRO A 140 9.47 19.00 -13.47
N ASN A 141 8.59 19.90 -13.89
CA ASN A 141 7.17 19.57 -14.07
C ASN A 141 6.97 18.47 -15.11
N ALA A 142 6.03 17.59 -14.82
CA ALA A 142 5.62 16.51 -15.73
C ALA A 142 4.14 16.19 -15.56
N LYS A 143 3.54 15.50 -16.54
CA LYS A 143 2.12 15.14 -16.55
C LYS A 143 1.93 13.70 -17.01
N PHE A 144 0.88 13.06 -16.53
CA PHE A 144 0.47 11.76 -17.06
C PHE A 144 -0.13 11.90 -18.47
N SER A 145 -0.86 12.98 -18.72
CA SER A 145 -1.62 13.18 -19.96
C SER A 145 -0.76 13.26 -21.22
N ASP A 146 0.50 13.69 -21.09
CA ASP A 146 1.45 13.79 -22.21
C ASP A 146 2.59 12.78 -22.13
N GLY A 147 2.58 11.91 -21.12
CA GLY A 147 3.59 10.89 -20.90
C GLY A 147 4.91 11.41 -20.34
N SER A 148 5.04 12.71 -20.07
CA SER A 148 6.30 13.33 -19.63
C SER A 148 6.79 12.80 -18.27
N VAL A 149 5.92 12.24 -17.44
CA VAL A 149 6.34 11.57 -16.19
C VAL A 149 7.27 10.38 -16.42
N TRP A 150 7.21 9.77 -17.62
CA TRP A 150 7.99 8.58 -17.98
C TRP A 150 9.23 8.93 -18.82
N ASP A 151 9.27 10.14 -19.34
CA ASP A 151 10.34 10.61 -20.25
C ASP A 151 11.52 11.15 -19.45
N LYS A 152 12.40 10.24 -19.06
CA LYS A 152 13.58 10.56 -18.28
C LYS A 152 14.55 11.47 -19.04
N GLU A 153 14.71 11.28 -20.34
CA GLU A 153 15.70 11.99 -21.11
C GLU A 153 15.37 13.49 -21.31
N ASN A 154 14.07 13.81 -21.37
CA ASN A 154 13.64 15.17 -21.65
C ASN A 154 12.98 15.88 -20.47
N HIS A 155 12.49 15.12 -19.46
CA HIS A 155 11.67 15.66 -18.38
C HIS A 155 12.21 15.37 -16.98
N TRP A 156 13.40 14.79 -16.86
CA TRP A 156 14.12 14.74 -15.60
C TRP A 156 15.22 15.78 -15.62
N ALA A 157 15.63 16.26 -14.47
CA ALA A 157 16.83 17.06 -14.32
C ALA A 157 18.08 16.18 -14.42
N HIS A 158 19.15 16.75 -14.89
CA HIS A 158 20.42 16.06 -15.04
C HIS A 158 21.44 16.61 -14.03
N GLY A 159 22.20 15.74 -13.43
CA GLY A 159 23.23 16.11 -12.46
C GLY A 159 24.66 15.84 -12.92
N SER A 160 25.57 16.09 -12.02
CA SER A 160 26.98 15.78 -12.20
C SER A 160 27.19 14.29 -12.29
N ILE A 161 27.77 13.85 -13.40
CA ILE A 161 27.97 12.43 -13.59
C ILE A 161 29.44 12.07 -13.64
N ASP A 162 30.21 12.88 -14.34
CA ASP A 162 31.16 12.24 -15.20
C ASP A 162 32.58 12.58 -14.89
N ASP A 163 32.80 13.61 -14.10
CA ASP A 163 34.14 14.09 -13.83
C ASP A 163 34.77 13.44 -12.59
N ASP A 164 33.94 12.76 -11.78
CA ASP A 164 34.41 11.99 -10.65
C ASP A 164 33.67 10.64 -10.52
N PRO A 165 34.28 9.55 -11.00
CA PRO A 165 33.69 8.22 -10.92
C PRO A 165 33.50 7.71 -9.47
N LEU A 166 34.00 8.43 -8.49
CA LEU A 166 33.80 8.12 -7.07
C LEU A 166 32.67 8.95 -6.45
N ALA A 167 32.10 9.90 -7.17
CA ALA A 167 31.13 10.84 -6.65
C ALA A 167 29.68 10.32 -6.68
N TYR A 168 29.39 9.27 -7.41
CA TYR A 168 28.01 8.76 -7.53
C TYR A 168 27.52 8.15 -6.23
N GLY A 169 26.31 8.52 -5.87
CA GLY A 169 25.69 8.04 -4.64
C GLY A 169 26.34 8.52 -3.35
N ASN A 170 27.29 9.44 -3.43
CA ASN A 170 28.05 9.95 -2.31
C ASN A 170 27.28 10.92 -1.40
N GLY A 171 26.06 11.27 -1.78
CA GLY A 171 25.21 12.18 -1.02
C GLY A 171 25.25 13.62 -1.52
N ASN A 172 25.85 13.87 -2.68
CA ASN A 172 25.90 15.19 -3.31
C ASN A 172 25.42 15.13 -4.75
N MET A 173 24.61 16.12 -5.17
CA MET A 173 24.13 16.31 -6.53
C MET A 173 24.42 17.74 -6.96
N ILE A 174 25.07 17.89 -8.11
CA ILE A 174 25.27 19.19 -8.76
C ILE A 174 24.44 19.19 -10.04
N ASP A 175 23.40 20.01 -10.08
CA ASP A 175 22.54 20.14 -11.25
C ASP A 175 23.31 20.68 -12.45
N LYS A 176 23.04 20.11 -13.61
CA LYS A 176 23.54 20.58 -14.90
C LYS A 176 22.35 21.01 -15.76
N PRO A 177 22.30 22.26 -16.22
CA PRO A 177 21.22 22.71 -17.09
C PRO A 177 21.01 21.76 -18.27
N HIS A 178 19.79 21.27 -18.43
CA HIS A 178 19.45 20.33 -19.49
C HIS A 178 17.99 20.54 -19.94
N ASN A 179 17.75 20.59 -21.24
CA ASN A 179 16.40 20.71 -21.84
C ASN A 179 15.51 21.79 -21.20
N GLY A 180 16.10 22.92 -20.82
CA GLY A 180 15.38 24.02 -20.17
C GLY A 180 15.18 23.87 -18.67
N THR A 181 15.71 22.81 -18.05
CA THR A 181 15.80 22.70 -16.59
C THR A 181 17.09 23.34 -16.08
N ASN A 182 17.01 24.11 -15.02
CA ASN A 182 18.14 24.71 -14.32
C ASN A 182 17.71 24.96 -12.86
N LEU A 183 18.25 24.19 -11.94
CA LEU A 183 17.85 24.25 -10.54
C LEU A 183 18.20 25.61 -9.93
N ALA A 184 19.38 26.17 -10.26
CA ALA A 184 19.82 27.46 -9.74
C ALA A 184 18.89 28.63 -10.16
N GLU A 185 18.25 28.51 -11.32
CA GLU A 185 17.34 29.52 -11.87
C GLU A 185 15.86 29.22 -11.56
N SER A 186 15.57 28.08 -10.94
CA SER A 186 14.19 27.65 -10.63
C SER A 186 13.51 28.54 -9.60
N GLY A 187 14.28 29.25 -8.77
CA GLY A 187 13.76 30.03 -7.64
C GLY A 187 13.24 29.18 -6.47
N LEU A 188 13.43 27.87 -6.51
CA LEU A 188 12.96 26.94 -5.49
C LEU A 188 14.00 26.78 -4.37
N ASP A 189 13.55 26.72 -3.14
CA ASP A 189 14.27 26.08 -2.05
C ASP A 189 13.75 24.65 -1.93
N ILE A 190 14.59 23.68 -2.27
CA ILE A 190 14.23 22.27 -2.28
C ILE A 190 14.62 21.54 -0.99
N THR A 191 15.14 22.27 0.00
CA THR A 191 15.49 21.67 1.30
C THR A 191 14.28 20.99 1.91
N GLY A 192 14.42 19.71 2.23
CA GLY A 192 13.34 18.88 2.77
C GLY A 192 12.48 18.17 1.72
N ALA A 193 12.62 18.48 0.43
CA ALA A 193 11.96 17.76 -0.65
C ALA A 193 12.43 16.29 -0.73
N ILE A 194 11.66 15.47 -1.42
CA ILE A 194 12.06 14.09 -1.74
C ILE A 194 12.69 14.07 -3.11
N ALA A 195 13.99 13.77 -3.17
CA ALA A 195 14.68 13.54 -4.42
C ALA A 195 14.52 12.09 -4.88
N VAL A 196 14.09 11.90 -6.11
CA VAL A 196 14.09 10.60 -6.80
C VAL A 196 15.30 10.58 -7.70
N LEU A 197 16.27 9.73 -7.36
CA LEU A 197 17.63 9.75 -7.87
C LEU A 197 17.92 8.52 -8.73
N ASN A 198 18.31 8.72 -9.98
CA ASN A 198 18.84 7.67 -10.83
C ASN A 198 20.37 7.82 -10.91
N VAL A 199 21.04 7.49 -9.84
CA VAL A 199 22.49 7.63 -9.65
C VAL A 199 23.24 6.32 -9.79
N GLY A 200 22.78 5.45 -10.64
CA GLY A 200 23.41 4.16 -10.91
C GLY A 200 22.58 3.33 -11.87
N SER A 201 23.11 2.17 -12.27
CA SER A 201 22.42 1.29 -13.22
C SER A 201 21.32 0.50 -12.52
N PHE A 202 20.15 0.40 -13.16
CA PHE A 202 19.01 -0.46 -12.78
C PHE A 202 18.30 -0.12 -11.45
N LYS A 203 18.64 0.98 -10.78
CA LYS A 203 18.00 1.36 -9.52
C LYS A 203 17.71 2.85 -9.49
N THR A 204 16.55 3.16 -8.93
CA THR A 204 16.14 4.49 -8.56
C THR A 204 16.05 4.55 -7.04
N TRP A 205 16.52 5.63 -6.46
CA TRP A 205 16.57 5.82 -5.01
C TRP A 205 15.74 7.02 -4.62
N THR A 206 15.09 6.97 -3.49
CA THR A 206 14.43 8.12 -2.89
C THR A 206 15.21 8.57 -1.67
N ARG A 207 15.51 9.87 -1.58
CA ARG A 207 16.19 10.48 -0.44
C ARG A 207 15.60 11.85 -0.14
N LYS A 208 15.63 12.23 1.12
CA LYS A 208 15.30 13.59 1.51
C LYS A 208 16.48 14.50 1.19
N VAL A 209 16.20 15.67 0.63
CA VAL A 209 17.18 16.73 0.44
C VAL A 209 17.52 17.32 1.81
N LEU A 210 18.78 17.22 2.19
CA LEU A 210 19.27 17.70 3.50
C LEU A 210 19.64 19.17 3.48
N SER A 211 20.25 19.64 2.39
CA SER A 211 20.59 21.04 2.16
C SER A 211 20.54 21.36 0.66
N HIS A 212 20.32 22.65 0.34
CA HIS A 212 20.30 23.15 -1.03
C HIS A 212 20.97 24.51 -1.09
N SER A 213 21.77 24.74 -2.13
CA SER A 213 22.38 26.04 -2.44
C SER A 213 22.67 26.14 -3.94
N GLY A 214 21.99 27.05 -4.63
CA GLY A 214 22.18 27.28 -6.06
C GLY A 214 21.84 26.05 -6.89
N ASN A 215 22.83 25.45 -7.53
CA ASN A 215 22.67 24.24 -8.32
C ASN A 215 23.09 22.95 -7.58
N GLU A 216 23.31 23.02 -6.27
CA GLU A 216 23.84 21.89 -5.51
C GLU A 216 22.90 21.53 -4.37
N PHE A 217 22.70 20.24 -4.16
CA PHE A 217 21.99 19.73 -2.97
C PHE A 217 22.63 18.47 -2.42
N THR A 218 22.43 18.23 -1.14
CA THR A 218 22.93 17.05 -0.43
C THR A 218 21.81 16.12 0.00
N TYR A 219 22.12 14.84 0.11
CA TYR A 219 21.21 13.76 0.54
C TYR A 219 22.02 12.65 1.22
N ASP A 220 21.36 11.76 1.96
CA ASP A 220 22.02 10.58 2.52
C ASP A 220 22.56 9.67 1.41
N PRO A 221 23.84 9.27 1.46
CA PRO A 221 24.45 8.43 0.43
C PRO A 221 23.63 7.17 0.10
N VAL A 222 23.72 6.72 -1.15
CA VAL A 222 23.10 5.50 -1.61
C VAL A 222 24.15 4.50 -2.08
N PRO A 223 23.94 3.18 -1.89
CA PRO A 223 24.87 2.17 -2.36
C PRO A 223 24.75 2.03 -3.89
N SER A 224 25.38 2.93 -4.61
CA SER A 224 25.47 2.90 -6.07
C SER A 224 26.76 2.18 -6.48
N TRP A 225 26.71 1.43 -7.58
CA TRP A 225 27.82 0.57 -7.99
C TRP A 225 28.33 0.88 -9.41
N LYS A 226 27.65 1.76 -10.13
CA LYS A 226 28.03 2.12 -11.49
C LYS A 226 27.45 3.47 -11.88
N THR A 227 28.30 4.41 -12.19
CA THR A 227 27.89 5.69 -12.79
C THR A 227 27.51 5.48 -14.25
N LYS A 228 26.37 5.95 -14.61
CA LYS A 228 25.99 6.07 -16.01
C LYS A 228 25.18 7.33 -16.27
N HIS A 229 24.29 7.67 -15.38
CA HIS A 229 23.45 8.86 -15.45
C HIS A 229 23.18 9.35 -14.03
N HIS A 230 23.11 10.63 -13.84
CA HIS A 230 22.66 11.24 -12.59
C HIS A 230 21.39 12.04 -12.85
N ASP A 231 20.39 11.35 -13.36
CA ASP A 231 19.10 11.97 -13.59
C ASP A 231 18.30 11.95 -12.29
N TYR A 232 17.52 12.98 -12.10
CA TYR A 232 16.72 13.10 -10.90
C TYR A 232 15.46 13.95 -11.13
N PHE A 233 14.53 13.86 -10.20
CA PHE A 233 13.48 14.85 -9.99
C PHE A 233 13.21 15.01 -8.49
N LEU A 234 12.54 16.09 -8.14
CA LEU A 234 12.29 16.50 -6.78
C LEU A 234 10.80 16.54 -6.48
#